data_299ce9a8e39b2e243a60e4a25b30d350
#
_entry.id   299ce9a8e39b2e243a60e4a25b30d350
#
_cell.length_a   1.000
_cell.length_b   1.000
_cell.length_c   1.000
_cell.angle_alpha   90.00
_cell.angle_beta   90.00
_cell.angle_gamma   90.00
#
_symmetry.space_group_name_H-M   'P 1'
#
loop_
_entity.id
_entity.type
_entity.pdbx_description
1 polymer ?
#
loop_
_entity_poly.entity_id
_entity_poly.type
_entity_poly.pdbx_seq_one_letter_code
_entity_poly.pdbx_strand_id
1 'polypeptide(L)'
;MNVESLEKEVAPAPRRRWLLIIATAILVPLAILGIVEASLRMASVGYPTELLVPCTVQGSPASCYNLFFAAPFFPAGMVQTPRLYAIPSQKAPGTYRIFVLGESAAMGDPDPAYGFSRYLEVMLRERFPSRKFEVVNTGSVAINSHVVLPIAEQLASQRPDLFVIYSGNNEVVGPYGPGTVLTAGSMSIPAVRSSIYLRSTRTGQLLTKLGTQKKEWRGMQMFLDKQVPASSPLMKHTYANFERNLRDTIAVARASGARVIVATVATNLKDCAPFASAHRDNLTENDLRSWEELDRQGKELEAADSYAEALKLYTFAAAIDGDYAELEFRIARSLWNLSDYKAAKQHFARARDLDTLRFRADSKINEINRTVASSIPEVALVDADEILSNARPDGIIGSDIVYEHVHLTPEGNYLLAREVFLQIAGQLASQSGESIDSEVPSQADCERLLALTQYDRSRIAKEMLNRLQKPPFTNQLNHSQQMLRLATTAEGSYESPNDTALQYQWAIARMPDDKMLHYRYGMFLFGYNRAAAAQQLGMAQPWDGFPVFLPDGTQVR
;
A
#
# COMPACT_ATOMS: atom_id res chain seq x y z
N MET A 1 -56.75 -2.89 70.58
CA MET A 1 -56.81 -3.29 69.18
C MET A 1 -55.49 -2.91 68.56
N ASN A 2 -54.61 -3.91 68.46
CA ASN A 2 -53.26 -3.77 67.84
C ASN A 2 -53.43 -3.98 66.35
N VAL A 3 -52.96 -3.00 65.58
CA VAL A 3 -52.80 -3.17 64.12
C VAL A 3 -51.32 -3.50 63.90
N GLU A 4 -51.00 -4.78 63.72
CA GLU A 4 -49.72 -5.24 63.22
C GLU A 4 -49.63 -4.99 61.72
N SER A 5 -48.74 -4.11 61.33
CA SER A 5 -48.36 -3.86 59.95
C SER A 5 -47.56 -5.04 59.40
N LEU A 6 -48.13 -5.80 58.50
CA LEU A 6 -47.40 -6.81 57.69
C LEU A 6 -46.52 -6.11 56.65
N GLU A 7 -45.27 -5.81 56.98
CA GLU A 7 -44.23 -5.56 56.00
C GLU A 7 -43.88 -6.90 55.33
N LYS A 8 -44.32 -7.08 54.07
CA LYS A 8 -43.81 -8.15 53.22
C LYS A 8 -42.35 -7.86 52.85
N GLU A 9 -41.42 -8.54 53.52
CA GLU A 9 -40.04 -8.65 53.02
C GLU A 9 -40.05 -9.21 51.60
N VAL A 10 -39.70 -8.38 50.63
CA VAL A 10 -39.44 -8.82 49.26
C VAL A 10 -38.06 -9.48 49.27
N ALA A 11 -38.03 -10.80 49.37
CA ALA A 11 -36.78 -11.57 49.28
C ALA A 11 -36.02 -11.21 48.01
N PRO A 12 -34.73 -10.89 48.04
CA PRO A 12 -33.95 -10.56 46.84
C PRO A 12 -33.94 -11.76 45.92
N ALA A 13 -34.35 -11.54 44.66
CA ALA A 13 -34.36 -12.58 43.66
C ALA A 13 -32.99 -13.24 43.54
N PRO A 14 -32.87 -14.58 43.60
CA PRO A 14 -31.59 -15.25 43.72
C PRO A 14 -30.69 -14.88 42.54
N ARG A 15 -29.45 -14.46 42.79
CA ARG A 15 -28.42 -14.10 41.78
C ARG A 15 -28.38 -15.03 40.57
N ARG A 16 -28.73 -16.30 40.79
CA ARG A 16 -28.84 -17.34 39.76
C ARG A 16 -29.91 -17.05 38.69
N ARG A 17 -31.07 -16.44 39.06
CA ARG A 17 -32.12 -16.04 38.13
C ARG A 17 -31.68 -14.91 37.22
N TRP A 18 -30.99 -13.88 37.72
CA TRP A 18 -30.45 -12.79 36.92
C TRP A 18 -29.37 -13.27 35.97
N LEU A 19 -28.47 -14.17 36.40
CA LEU A 19 -27.49 -14.80 35.51
C LEU A 19 -28.12 -15.60 34.39
N LEU A 20 -29.19 -16.35 34.65
CA LEU A 20 -29.93 -17.08 33.65
C LEU A 20 -30.63 -16.15 32.67
N ILE A 21 -31.27 -15.08 33.13
CA ILE A 21 -31.93 -14.08 32.27
C ILE A 21 -30.89 -13.41 31.36
N ILE A 22 -29.75 -12.97 31.89
CA ILE A 22 -28.66 -12.36 31.11
C ILE A 22 -28.08 -13.37 30.12
N ALA A 23 -27.83 -14.61 30.56
CA ALA A 23 -27.33 -15.65 29.68
C ALA A 23 -28.30 -15.94 28.53
N THR A 24 -29.60 -16.07 28.84
CA THR A 24 -30.63 -16.31 27.81
C THR A 24 -30.79 -15.13 26.87
N ALA A 25 -30.75 -13.89 27.37
CA ALA A 25 -30.81 -12.67 26.58
C ALA A 25 -29.64 -12.51 25.61
N ILE A 26 -28.48 -13.13 25.91
CA ILE A 26 -27.31 -13.13 25.01
C ILE A 26 -27.29 -14.36 24.11
N LEU A 27 -27.47 -15.56 24.69
CA LEU A 27 -27.27 -16.81 23.95
C LEU A 27 -28.38 -17.06 22.90
N VAL A 28 -29.63 -16.67 23.20
CA VAL A 28 -30.75 -16.88 22.27
C VAL A 28 -30.60 -16.04 21.00
N PRO A 29 -30.30 -14.72 21.05
CA PRO A 29 -30.02 -13.95 19.84
C PRO A 29 -28.79 -14.47 19.07
N LEU A 30 -27.72 -14.87 19.76
CA LEU A 30 -26.56 -15.47 19.11
C LEU A 30 -26.89 -16.80 18.41
N ALA A 31 -27.70 -17.65 19.03
CA ALA A 31 -28.15 -18.89 18.41
C ALA A 31 -29.03 -18.63 17.17
N ILE A 32 -29.94 -17.67 17.25
CA ILE A 32 -30.76 -17.26 16.10
C ILE A 32 -29.89 -16.74 14.96
N LEU A 33 -28.93 -15.85 15.25
CA LEU A 33 -27.99 -15.34 14.26
C LEU A 33 -27.14 -16.47 13.65
N GLY A 34 -26.72 -17.44 14.46
CA GLY A 34 -26.01 -18.63 13.98
C GLY A 34 -26.85 -19.50 13.03
N ILE A 35 -28.14 -19.70 13.36
CA ILE A 35 -29.05 -20.43 12.49
C ILE A 35 -29.31 -19.69 11.18
N VAL A 36 -29.51 -18.37 11.24
CA VAL A 36 -29.68 -17.53 10.05
C VAL A 36 -28.42 -17.60 9.16
N GLU A 37 -27.23 -17.43 9.73
CA GLU A 37 -25.97 -17.53 9.01
C GLU A 37 -25.80 -18.91 8.34
N ALA A 38 -26.06 -19.99 9.07
CA ALA A 38 -25.97 -21.35 8.52
C ALA A 38 -26.99 -21.56 7.38
N SER A 39 -28.21 -21.06 7.54
CA SER A 39 -29.25 -21.15 6.51
C SER A 39 -28.85 -20.37 5.24
N LEU A 40 -28.32 -19.17 5.39
CA LEU A 40 -27.83 -18.35 4.26
C LEU A 40 -26.68 -19.06 3.53
N ARG A 41 -25.76 -19.71 4.28
CA ARG A 41 -24.66 -20.49 3.68
C ARG A 41 -25.17 -21.71 2.91
N MET A 42 -26.12 -22.46 3.47
CA MET A 42 -26.72 -23.60 2.80
C MET A 42 -27.51 -23.20 1.54
N ALA A 43 -28.19 -22.05 1.60
CA ALA A 43 -28.89 -21.48 0.45
C ALA A 43 -27.97 -20.79 -0.57
N SER A 44 -26.63 -20.83 -0.38
CA SER A 44 -25.65 -20.16 -1.23
C SER A 44 -25.90 -18.65 -1.40
N VAL A 45 -26.50 -17.99 -0.42
CA VAL A 45 -26.71 -16.54 -0.41
C VAL A 45 -25.43 -15.84 0.00
N GLY A 46 -25.02 -14.80 -0.76
CA GLY A 46 -23.77 -14.08 -0.55
C GLY A 46 -22.55 -14.82 -1.13
N TYR A 47 -21.35 -14.49 -0.66
CA TYR A 47 -20.08 -14.98 -1.22
C TYR A 47 -19.02 -15.25 -0.11
N PRO A 48 -18.07 -16.16 -0.35
CA PRO A 48 -16.93 -16.35 0.56
C PRO A 48 -16.06 -15.09 0.59
N THR A 49 -15.51 -14.76 1.76
CA THR A 49 -14.63 -13.60 1.97
C THR A 49 -13.23 -14.00 2.42
N GLU A 50 -12.92 -15.28 2.38
CA GLU A 50 -11.57 -15.79 2.55
C GLU A 50 -10.66 -15.24 1.45
N LEU A 51 -9.38 -14.99 1.76
CA LEU A 51 -8.38 -14.49 0.80
C LEU A 51 -8.18 -15.44 -0.38
N LEU A 52 -8.19 -16.74 -0.08
CA LEU A 52 -7.88 -17.80 -1.02
C LEU A 52 -9.06 -18.75 -1.17
N VAL A 53 -9.32 -19.16 -2.41
CA VAL A 53 -10.30 -20.17 -2.77
C VAL A 53 -9.65 -21.30 -3.55
N PRO A 54 -10.12 -22.55 -3.43
CA PRO A 54 -9.59 -23.68 -4.21
C PRO A 54 -9.75 -23.44 -5.72
N CYS A 55 -8.70 -23.78 -6.47
CA CYS A 55 -8.66 -23.68 -7.93
C CYS A 55 -7.67 -24.70 -8.51
N THR A 56 -7.47 -24.65 -9.82
CA THR A 56 -6.38 -25.40 -10.49
C THR A 56 -5.53 -24.45 -11.33
N VAL A 57 -4.26 -24.80 -11.47
CA VAL A 57 -3.31 -24.16 -12.39
C VAL A 57 -2.65 -25.28 -13.20
N GLN A 58 -2.86 -25.26 -14.52
CA GLN A 58 -2.39 -26.32 -15.42
C GLN A 58 -2.80 -27.73 -14.92
N GLY A 59 -4.07 -27.86 -14.49
CA GLY A 59 -4.63 -29.10 -13.95
C GLY A 59 -4.17 -29.49 -12.54
N SER A 60 -3.25 -28.76 -11.92
CA SER A 60 -2.75 -29.04 -10.56
C SER A 60 -3.51 -28.22 -9.51
N PRO A 61 -3.80 -28.82 -8.33
CA PRO A 61 -4.49 -28.10 -7.24
C PRO A 61 -3.71 -26.87 -6.75
N ALA A 62 -4.42 -25.75 -6.60
CA ALA A 62 -3.89 -24.47 -6.14
C ALA A 62 -4.91 -23.72 -5.26
N SER A 63 -4.44 -22.67 -4.61
CA SER A 63 -5.24 -21.67 -3.89
C SER A 63 -5.14 -20.35 -4.64
N CYS A 64 -6.27 -19.86 -5.17
CA CYS A 64 -6.34 -18.65 -5.97
C CYS A 64 -6.87 -17.47 -5.17
N TYR A 65 -6.44 -16.26 -5.50
CA TYR A 65 -6.99 -15.05 -4.93
C TYR A 65 -8.51 -14.97 -5.15
N ASN A 66 -9.22 -14.72 -4.07
CA ASN A 66 -10.68 -14.56 -4.10
C ASN A 66 -11.04 -13.10 -4.39
N LEU A 67 -11.73 -12.85 -5.49
CA LEU A 67 -12.17 -11.51 -5.91
C LEU A 67 -13.10 -10.81 -4.90
N PHE A 68 -13.71 -11.57 -3.98
CA PHE A 68 -14.60 -11.05 -2.95
C PHE A 68 -13.90 -10.78 -1.60
N PHE A 69 -12.60 -11.11 -1.48
CA PHE A 69 -11.86 -10.89 -0.24
C PHE A 69 -11.94 -9.45 0.26
N ALA A 70 -11.83 -8.48 -0.64
CA ALA A 70 -11.82 -7.07 -0.27
C ALA A 70 -13.20 -6.48 0.10
N ALA A 71 -14.29 -7.20 -0.15
CA ALA A 71 -15.66 -6.71 0.07
C ALA A 71 -15.98 -6.30 1.52
N PRO A 72 -15.46 -6.93 2.58
CA PRO A 72 -15.67 -6.46 3.96
C PRO A 72 -15.03 -5.10 4.27
N PHE A 73 -14.01 -4.70 3.52
CA PHE A 73 -13.20 -3.50 3.77
C PHE A 73 -13.62 -2.29 2.95
N PHE A 74 -14.34 -2.52 1.84
CA PHE A 74 -14.71 -1.46 0.90
C PHE A 74 -16.22 -1.42 0.69
N PRO A 75 -16.78 -0.23 0.36
CA PRO A 75 -18.16 -0.14 -0.14
C PRO A 75 -18.30 -0.87 -1.50
N ALA A 76 -19.50 -1.33 -1.81
CA ALA A 76 -19.80 -1.92 -3.10
C ALA A 76 -19.49 -0.92 -4.24
N GLY A 77 -18.77 -1.37 -5.26
CA GLY A 77 -18.31 -0.54 -6.38
C GLY A 77 -17.00 0.23 -6.14
N MET A 78 -16.42 0.14 -4.94
CA MET A 78 -15.12 0.75 -4.62
C MET A 78 -13.98 -0.27 -4.46
N VAL A 79 -14.31 -1.56 -4.48
CA VAL A 79 -13.31 -2.63 -4.42
C VAL A 79 -12.39 -2.53 -5.62
N GLN A 80 -11.08 -2.42 -5.36
CA GLN A 80 -10.05 -2.46 -6.39
C GLN A 80 -9.61 -3.91 -6.61
N THR A 81 -9.43 -4.30 -7.86
CA THR A 81 -8.90 -5.63 -8.18
C THR A 81 -7.39 -5.60 -7.99
N PRO A 82 -6.84 -6.39 -7.05
CA PRO A 82 -5.39 -6.50 -6.90
C PRO A 82 -4.79 -7.31 -8.04
N ARG A 83 -3.47 -7.43 -8.06
CA ARG A 83 -2.80 -8.40 -8.90
C ARG A 83 -3.31 -9.81 -8.55
N LEU A 84 -3.78 -10.54 -9.56
CA LEU A 84 -4.24 -11.92 -9.38
C LEU A 84 -3.04 -12.86 -9.24
N TYR A 85 -3.15 -13.79 -8.29
CA TYR A 85 -2.15 -14.81 -8.03
C TYR A 85 -2.79 -16.16 -7.66
N ALA A 86 -2.07 -17.21 -7.88
CA ALA A 86 -2.39 -18.56 -7.43
C ALA A 86 -1.17 -19.15 -6.73
N ILE A 87 -1.40 -19.87 -5.65
CA ILE A 87 -0.39 -20.52 -4.83
C ILE A 87 -0.56 -22.02 -4.98
N PRO A 88 0.45 -22.79 -5.47
CA PRO A 88 0.37 -24.25 -5.52
C PRO A 88 0.03 -24.83 -4.13
N SER A 89 -0.99 -25.70 -4.05
CA SER A 89 -1.43 -26.32 -2.79
C SER A 89 -0.31 -27.16 -2.15
N GLN A 90 0.54 -27.75 -2.98
CA GLN A 90 1.74 -28.42 -2.51
C GLN A 90 2.97 -27.57 -2.83
N LYS A 91 3.67 -27.13 -1.79
CA LYS A 91 4.99 -26.50 -1.92
C LYS A 91 6.00 -27.56 -2.34
N ALA A 92 6.60 -27.39 -3.52
CA ALA A 92 7.61 -28.33 -4.01
C ALA A 92 8.84 -28.38 -3.07
N PRO A 93 9.49 -29.54 -2.92
CA PRO A 93 10.71 -29.65 -2.12
C PRO A 93 11.77 -28.63 -2.58
N GLY A 94 12.46 -28.01 -1.62
CA GLY A 94 13.51 -27.01 -1.90
C GLY A 94 13.00 -25.64 -2.35
N THR A 95 11.69 -25.43 -2.47
CA THR A 95 11.13 -24.11 -2.79
C THR A 95 11.21 -23.18 -1.58
N TYR A 96 11.68 -21.95 -1.79
CA TYR A 96 11.65 -20.86 -0.80
C TYR A 96 10.51 -19.91 -1.16
N ARG A 97 9.47 -19.86 -0.31
CA ARG A 97 8.23 -19.11 -0.55
C ARG A 97 8.23 -17.81 0.22
N ILE A 98 8.13 -16.70 -0.49
CA ILE A 98 8.16 -15.33 0.01
C ILE A 98 6.80 -14.69 -0.23
N PHE A 99 6.18 -14.15 0.81
CA PHE A 99 5.01 -13.29 0.69
C PHE A 99 5.39 -11.84 0.90
N VAL A 100 5.02 -10.99 -0.05
CA VAL A 100 5.15 -9.54 0.06
C VAL A 100 3.79 -8.97 0.46
N LEU A 101 3.78 -8.27 1.59
CA LEU A 101 2.60 -7.63 2.18
C LEU A 101 2.74 -6.12 2.10
N GLY A 102 1.64 -5.43 1.81
CA GLY A 102 1.58 -3.97 1.84
C GLY A 102 0.53 -3.40 0.91
N GLU A 103 0.66 -2.15 0.62
CA GLU A 103 -0.30 -1.32 -0.11
C GLU A 103 0.06 -1.22 -1.60
N SER A 104 -0.45 -0.19 -2.30
CA SER A 104 -0.19 0.02 -3.73
C SER A 104 1.30 0.12 -4.08
N ALA A 105 2.10 0.77 -3.24
CA ALA A 105 3.55 0.85 -3.43
C ALA A 105 4.22 -0.53 -3.32
N ALA A 106 3.78 -1.38 -2.39
CA ALA A 106 4.24 -2.77 -2.30
C ALA A 106 3.77 -3.61 -3.49
N MET A 107 2.55 -3.38 -3.98
CA MET A 107 2.02 -4.04 -5.17
C MET A 107 2.86 -3.74 -6.40
N GLY A 108 3.49 -2.56 -6.47
CA GLY A 108 4.25 -2.06 -7.60
C GLY A 108 3.42 -1.20 -8.55
N ASP A 109 2.41 -0.47 -8.02
CA ASP A 109 1.68 0.54 -8.81
C ASP A 109 2.69 1.60 -9.33
N PRO A 110 2.57 2.10 -10.57
CA PRO A 110 1.48 1.93 -11.54
C PRO A 110 1.53 0.62 -12.33
N ASP A 111 2.62 -0.11 -12.33
CA ASP A 111 2.73 -1.38 -13.05
C ASP A 111 3.41 -2.48 -12.22
N PRO A 112 2.62 -3.44 -11.68
CA PRO A 112 3.15 -4.55 -10.89
C PRO A 112 4.18 -5.44 -11.61
N ALA A 113 4.26 -5.38 -12.93
CA ALA A 113 5.28 -6.12 -13.69
C ALA A 113 6.71 -5.63 -13.39
N TYR A 114 6.84 -4.40 -12.88
CA TYR A 114 8.10 -3.74 -12.59
C TYR A 114 8.20 -3.27 -11.13
N GLY A 115 7.36 -3.82 -10.23
CA GLY A 115 7.43 -3.58 -8.80
C GLY A 115 8.64 -4.27 -8.14
N PHE A 116 9.05 -3.83 -6.95
CA PHE A 116 10.25 -4.33 -6.27
C PHE A 116 10.25 -5.85 -6.06
N SER A 117 9.08 -6.48 -5.87
CA SER A 117 8.98 -7.92 -5.74
C SER A 117 9.41 -8.68 -7.00
N ARG A 118 9.28 -8.06 -8.17
CA ARG A 118 9.73 -8.63 -9.45
C ARG A 118 11.24 -8.52 -9.62
N TYR A 119 11.83 -7.37 -9.25
CA TYR A 119 13.29 -7.23 -9.18
C TYR A 119 13.89 -8.23 -8.20
N LEU A 120 13.28 -8.39 -7.02
CA LEU A 120 13.69 -9.37 -6.01
C LEU A 120 13.66 -10.79 -6.56
N GLU A 121 12.60 -11.18 -7.27
CA GLU A 121 12.46 -12.51 -7.87
C GLU A 121 13.56 -12.78 -8.90
N VAL A 122 13.86 -11.81 -9.76
CA VAL A 122 14.97 -11.91 -10.73
C VAL A 122 16.31 -12.03 -10.03
N MET A 123 16.61 -11.17 -9.05
CA MET A 123 17.87 -11.21 -8.28
C MET A 123 18.08 -12.58 -7.61
N LEU A 124 17.05 -13.11 -6.96
CA LEU A 124 17.10 -14.42 -6.31
C LEU A 124 17.33 -15.57 -7.29
N ARG A 125 16.65 -15.53 -8.44
CA ARG A 125 16.78 -16.54 -9.49
C ARG A 125 18.18 -16.54 -10.11
N GLU A 126 18.71 -15.37 -10.46
CA GLU A 126 20.03 -15.21 -11.07
C GLU A 126 21.14 -15.63 -10.08
N ARG A 127 21.00 -15.25 -8.82
CA ARG A 127 22.03 -15.53 -7.81
C ARG A 127 22.00 -16.97 -7.30
N PHE A 128 20.83 -17.59 -7.21
CA PHE A 128 20.65 -18.94 -6.68
C PHE A 128 19.94 -19.86 -7.69
N PRO A 129 20.57 -20.17 -8.86
CA PRO A 129 19.92 -20.91 -9.95
C PRO A 129 19.56 -22.36 -9.58
N SER A 130 20.20 -22.92 -8.54
CA SER A 130 19.89 -24.25 -8.00
C SER A 130 18.68 -24.27 -7.06
N ARG A 131 18.15 -23.10 -6.64
CA ARG A 131 16.99 -22.98 -5.74
C ARG A 131 15.76 -22.48 -6.47
N LYS A 132 14.61 -22.96 -6.06
CA LYS A 132 13.33 -22.46 -6.55
C LYS A 132 12.79 -21.39 -5.57
N PHE A 133 12.46 -20.22 -6.10
CA PHE A 133 11.81 -19.16 -5.35
C PHE A 133 10.39 -18.95 -5.85
N GLU A 134 9.46 -18.74 -4.93
CA GLU A 134 8.10 -18.32 -5.19
C GLU A 134 7.88 -16.98 -4.49
N VAL A 135 7.92 -15.88 -5.24
CA VAL A 135 7.66 -14.53 -4.71
C VAL A 135 6.21 -14.16 -5.02
N VAL A 136 5.36 -14.24 -4.01
CA VAL A 136 3.93 -13.93 -4.12
C VAL A 136 3.68 -12.54 -3.54
N ASN A 137 3.40 -11.58 -4.41
CA ASN A 137 3.06 -10.23 -4.01
C ASN A 137 1.55 -10.13 -3.78
N THR A 138 1.14 -9.82 -2.57
CA THR A 138 -0.26 -9.68 -2.15
C THR A 138 -0.65 -8.23 -1.87
N GLY A 139 0.22 -7.28 -2.23
CA GLY A 139 -0.06 -5.84 -2.14
C GLY A 139 -1.32 -5.45 -2.91
N SER A 140 -2.06 -4.47 -2.41
CA SER A 140 -3.31 -4.02 -3.01
C SER A 140 -3.51 -2.51 -2.84
N VAL A 141 -4.27 -1.91 -3.76
CA VAL A 141 -4.55 -0.47 -3.76
C VAL A 141 -5.48 -0.08 -2.60
N ALA A 142 -5.18 1.06 -1.97
CA ALA A 142 -6.01 1.70 -0.95
C ALA A 142 -6.28 0.87 0.32
N ILE A 143 -5.56 -0.22 0.54
CA ILE A 143 -5.59 -0.96 1.81
C ILE A 143 -4.62 -0.33 2.82
N ASN A 144 -4.72 -0.75 4.07
CA ASN A 144 -3.82 -0.37 5.17
C ASN A 144 -3.60 -1.55 6.12
N SER A 145 -2.98 -1.34 7.27
CA SER A 145 -2.65 -2.39 8.25
C SER A 145 -3.85 -3.22 8.71
N HIS A 146 -5.06 -2.64 8.73
CA HIS A 146 -6.30 -3.37 9.05
C HIS A 146 -6.68 -4.45 8.01
N VAL A 147 -6.16 -4.35 6.79
CA VAL A 147 -6.34 -5.35 5.72
C VAL A 147 -5.12 -6.24 5.60
N VAL A 148 -3.91 -5.70 5.83
CA VAL A 148 -2.65 -6.46 5.76
C VAL A 148 -2.63 -7.61 6.77
N LEU A 149 -3.12 -7.38 8.00
CA LEU A 149 -3.18 -8.44 9.02
C LEU A 149 -4.05 -9.64 8.60
N PRO A 150 -5.33 -9.49 8.18
CA PRO A 150 -6.12 -10.59 7.65
C PRO A 150 -5.50 -11.33 6.46
N ILE A 151 -4.75 -10.63 5.60
CA ILE A 151 -3.97 -11.26 4.52
C ILE A 151 -2.89 -12.18 5.12
N ALA A 152 -2.09 -11.66 6.07
CA ALA A 152 -1.04 -12.44 6.72
C ALA A 152 -1.58 -13.68 7.45
N GLU A 153 -2.72 -13.54 8.17
CA GLU A 153 -3.37 -14.64 8.89
C GLU A 153 -3.70 -15.81 7.97
N GLN A 154 -4.19 -15.55 6.77
CA GLN A 154 -4.55 -16.61 5.83
C GLN A 154 -3.34 -17.17 5.09
N LEU A 155 -2.33 -16.35 4.79
CA LEU A 155 -1.09 -16.80 4.16
C LEU A 155 -0.20 -17.63 5.10
N ALA A 156 -0.34 -17.49 6.41
CA ALA A 156 0.38 -18.27 7.39
C ALA A 156 0.23 -19.79 7.20
N SER A 157 -0.94 -20.24 6.71
CA SER A 157 -1.22 -21.65 6.40
C SER A 157 -0.57 -22.15 5.09
N GLN A 158 -0.04 -21.23 4.25
CA GLN A 158 0.52 -21.55 2.94
C GLN A 158 2.02 -21.91 2.98
N ARG A 159 2.53 -22.31 4.13
CA ARG A 159 3.93 -22.73 4.35
C ARG A 159 4.94 -21.69 3.86
N PRO A 160 4.86 -20.42 4.34
CA PRO A 160 5.82 -19.38 4.02
C PRO A 160 7.20 -19.68 4.61
N ASP A 161 8.26 -19.21 3.96
CA ASP A 161 9.60 -19.12 4.53
C ASP A 161 9.94 -17.69 4.97
N LEU A 162 9.32 -16.70 4.31
CA LEU A 162 9.56 -15.28 4.58
C LEU A 162 8.31 -14.45 4.31
N PHE A 163 8.08 -13.48 5.18
CA PHE A 163 7.21 -12.34 4.93
C PHE A 163 8.05 -11.06 4.80
N VAL A 164 7.79 -10.28 3.76
CA VAL A 164 8.32 -8.93 3.56
C VAL A 164 7.16 -7.96 3.72
N ILE A 165 7.23 -7.06 4.71
CA ILE A 165 6.19 -6.10 5.04
C ILE A 165 6.67 -4.71 4.63
N TYR A 166 6.01 -4.09 3.63
CA TYR A 166 6.24 -2.71 3.18
C TYR A 166 4.91 -1.95 3.20
N SER A 167 4.58 -1.34 4.36
CA SER A 167 3.24 -0.80 4.65
C SER A 167 3.30 0.41 5.57
N GLY A 168 2.33 1.33 5.42
CA GLY A 168 2.16 2.51 6.27
C GLY A 168 1.66 3.76 5.56
N ASN A 169 1.55 3.78 4.23
CA ASN A 169 1.15 4.98 3.49
C ASN A 169 -0.34 5.33 3.66
N ASN A 170 -1.21 4.33 3.86
CA ASN A 170 -2.66 4.50 3.84
C ASN A 170 -3.31 4.45 5.22
N GLU A 171 -2.58 4.58 6.31
CA GLU A 171 -3.14 4.42 7.66
C GLU A 171 -4.23 5.46 7.99
N VAL A 172 -4.14 6.64 7.38
CA VAL A 172 -5.13 7.71 7.56
C VAL A 172 -6.29 7.60 6.57
N VAL A 173 -6.02 7.30 5.30
CA VAL A 173 -7.03 7.32 4.22
C VAL A 173 -7.61 5.94 3.91
N GLY A 174 -6.94 4.87 4.29
CA GLY A 174 -7.40 3.49 4.11
C GLY A 174 -8.60 3.13 4.99
N PRO A 175 -9.09 1.88 4.91
CA PRO A 175 -10.23 1.43 5.70
C PRO A 175 -10.06 1.69 7.19
N TYR A 176 -11.09 2.27 7.84
CA TYR A 176 -11.10 2.64 9.27
C TYR A 176 -10.11 3.72 9.70
N GLY A 177 -9.38 4.35 8.77
CA GLY A 177 -8.57 5.53 9.03
C GLY A 177 -9.42 6.77 9.29
N PRO A 178 -8.90 7.81 9.97
CA PRO A 178 -9.66 9.02 10.31
C PRO A 178 -10.05 9.86 9.08
N GLY A 179 -9.26 9.83 8.01
CA GLY A 179 -9.50 10.53 6.74
C GLY A 179 -10.17 9.66 5.68
N THR A 180 -10.75 8.52 6.05
CA THR A 180 -11.32 7.58 5.08
C THR A 180 -12.68 7.99 4.53
N VAL A 181 -12.96 7.56 3.30
CA VAL A 181 -14.31 7.56 2.68
C VAL A 181 -14.84 6.14 2.49
N LEU A 182 -14.06 5.13 2.89
CA LEU A 182 -14.28 3.71 2.59
C LEU A 182 -15.14 3.02 3.66
N THR A 183 -14.99 3.42 4.93
CA THR A 183 -15.69 2.83 6.08
C THR A 183 -16.14 3.92 7.05
N ALA A 184 -16.77 3.54 8.17
CA ALA A 184 -16.88 4.42 9.31
C ALA A 184 -15.47 4.80 9.79
N GLY A 185 -15.26 6.07 10.17
CA GLY A 185 -13.94 6.61 10.53
C GLY A 185 -13.26 5.88 11.71
N SER A 186 -12.26 6.51 12.31
CA SER A 186 -11.39 5.92 13.33
C SER A 186 -12.17 5.27 14.48
N MET A 187 -11.86 4.02 14.75
CA MET A 187 -12.43 3.21 15.83
C MET A 187 -11.30 2.46 16.57
N SER A 188 -11.61 1.96 17.77
CA SER A 188 -10.69 1.07 18.48
C SER A 188 -10.49 -0.25 17.72
N ILE A 189 -9.34 -0.89 17.88
CA ILE A 189 -9.02 -2.17 17.22
C ILE A 189 -10.10 -3.24 17.43
N PRO A 190 -10.63 -3.48 18.67
CA PRO A 190 -11.71 -4.47 18.83
C PRO A 190 -12.95 -4.14 18.00
N ALA A 191 -13.34 -2.85 17.92
CA ALA A 191 -14.48 -2.42 17.12
C ALA A 191 -14.24 -2.59 15.63
N VAL A 192 -13.04 -2.26 15.14
CA VAL A 192 -12.64 -2.49 13.74
C VAL A 192 -12.70 -3.98 13.40
N ARG A 193 -12.07 -4.84 14.20
CA ARG A 193 -12.04 -6.29 13.96
C ARG A 193 -13.43 -6.91 14.02
N SER A 194 -14.27 -6.46 14.98
CA SER A 194 -15.68 -6.88 15.04
C SER A 194 -16.46 -6.44 13.81
N SER A 195 -16.26 -5.22 13.33
CA SER A 195 -16.89 -4.71 12.10
C SER A 195 -16.49 -5.54 10.88
N ILE A 196 -15.19 -5.83 10.71
CA ILE A 196 -14.68 -6.67 9.62
C ILE A 196 -15.31 -8.06 9.69
N TYR A 197 -15.30 -8.69 10.87
CA TYR A 197 -15.93 -10.01 11.08
C TYR A 197 -17.41 -10.02 10.72
N LEU A 198 -18.19 -9.06 11.22
CA LEU A 198 -19.62 -8.98 10.92
C LEU A 198 -19.87 -8.80 9.42
N ARG A 199 -19.12 -7.95 8.73
CA ARG A 199 -19.24 -7.72 7.28
C ARG A 199 -18.78 -8.93 6.45
N SER A 200 -17.96 -9.82 7.02
CA SER A 200 -17.54 -11.06 6.38
C SER A 200 -18.62 -12.15 6.44
N THR A 201 -19.57 -12.09 7.38
CA THR A 201 -20.66 -13.05 7.48
C THR A 201 -21.71 -12.85 6.37
N ARG A 202 -22.44 -13.90 6.01
CA ARG A 202 -23.54 -13.82 5.03
C ARG A 202 -24.66 -12.90 5.49
N THR A 203 -24.97 -12.95 6.79
CA THR A 203 -25.93 -12.05 7.44
C THR A 203 -25.49 -10.60 7.33
N GLY A 204 -24.21 -10.30 7.62
CA GLY A 204 -23.65 -8.95 7.48
C GLY A 204 -23.63 -8.45 6.04
N GLN A 205 -23.32 -9.32 5.08
CA GLN A 205 -23.39 -9.01 3.64
C GLN A 205 -24.81 -8.62 3.22
N LEU A 206 -25.81 -9.37 3.68
CA LEU A 206 -27.23 -9.09 3.40
C LEU A 206 -27.65 -7.72 3.97
N LEU A 207 -27.31 -7.44 5.23
CA LEU A 207 -27.60 -6.16 5.87
C LEU A 207 -26.90 -5.00 5.14
N THR A 208 -25.64 -5.17 4.78
CA THR A 208 -24.88 -4.16 4.02
C THR A 208 -25.52 -3.88 2.66
N LYS A 209 -26.00 -4.94 1.96
CA LYS A 209 -26.65 -4.80 0.65
C LYS A 209 -27.96 -4.00 0.72
N LEU A 210 -28.70 -4.11 1.82
CA LEU A 210 -29.96 -3.37 2.04
C LEU A 210 -29.74 -1.89 2.37
N GLY A 211 -28.58 -1.53 2.94
CA GLY A 211 -28.32 -0.19 3.48
C GLY A 211 -27.39 0.70 2.64
N THR A 212 -26.76 0.21 1.56
CA THR A 212 -25.72 0.98 0.86
C THR A 212 -26.13 1.42 -0.54
N GLN A 213 -25.97 2.72 -0.83
CA GLN A 213 -25.90 3.21 -2.20
C GLN A 213 -24.56 2.76 -2.84
N LYS A 214 -24.62 2.34 -4.10
CA LYS A 214 -23.40 2.05 -4.88
C LYS A 214 -22.61 3.33 -5.01
N LYS A 215 -21.36 3.33 -4.51
CA LYS A 215 -20.40 4.40 -4.72
C LYS A 215 -19.40 3.92 -5.75
N GLU A 216 -18.97 4.82 -6.63
CA GLU A 216 -17.94 4.52 -7.63
C GLU A 216 -16.58 5.03 -7.16
N TRP A 217 -15.53 4.27 -7.45
CA TRP A 217 -14.16 4.70 -7.21
C TRP A 217 -13.76 5.81 -8.18
N ARG A 218 -13.38 6.95 -7.64
CA ARG A 218 -12.92 8.12 -8.40
C ARG A 218 -11.50 8.57 -8.03
N GLY A 219 -10.72 7.65 -7.45
CA GLY A 219 -9.35 7.95 -7.02
C GLY A 219 -9.26 8.88 -5.83
N MET A 220 -8.11 9.54 -5.68
CA MET A 220 -7.77 10.38 -4.53
C MET A 220 -8.68 11.61 -4.37
N GLN A 221 -9.31 12.09 -5.44
CA GLN A 221 -10.26 13.23 -5.38
C GLN A 221 -11.44 13.01 -4.43
N MET A 222 -11.74 11.76 -4.06
CA MET A 222 -12.83 11.45 -3.12
C MET A 222 -12.53 11.88 -1.68
N PHE A 223 -11.27 12.15 -1.37
CA PHE A 223 -10.78 12.43 -0.03
C PHE A 223 -10.55 13.93 0.23
N LEU A 224 -10.82 14.81 -0.74
CA LEU A 224 -10.52 16.25 -0.64
C LEU A 224 -11.10 16.91 0.62
N ASP A 225 -12.30 16.49 1.04
CA ASP A 225 -12.99 17.00 2.23
C ASP A 225 -12.62 16.20 3.52
N LYS A 226 -11.65 15.30 3.43
CA LYS A 226 -11.23 14.41 4.53
C LYS A 226 -9.87 14.79 5.10
N GLN A 227 -9.69 16.07 5.34
CA GLN A 227 -8.46 16.59 5.93
C GLN A 227 -8.34 16.20 7.40
N VAL A 228 -7.14 15.77 7.81
CA VAL A 228 -6.80 15.40 9.18
C VAL A 228 -5.53 16.14 9.59
N PRO A 229 -5.63 17.24 10.35
CA PRO A 229 -4.47 17.97 10.85
C PRO A 229 -3.53 17.08 11.69
N ALA A 230 -2.25 17.41 11.70
CA ALA A 230 -1.26 16.68 12.49
C ALA A 230 -1.56 16.72 14.01
N SER A 231 -2.15 17.83 14.48
CA SER A 231 -2.59 18.04 15.87
C SER A 231 -3.84 17.23 16.25
N SER A 232 -4.52 16.60 15.28
CA SER A 232 -5.75 15.86 15.55
C SER A 232 -5.53 14.71 16.55
N PRO A 233 -6.37 14.61 17.61
CA PRO A 233 -6.31 13.48 18.54
C PRO A 233 -6.48 12.11 17.87
N LEU A 234 -7.13 12.07 16.68
CA LEU A 234 -7.34 10.86 15.90
C LEU A 234 -6.02 10.25 15.40
N MET A 235 -4.98 11.06 15.18
CA MET A 235 -3.66 10.56 14.77
C MET A 235 -3.03 9.66 15.83
N LYS A 236 -3.20 9.97 17.12
CA LYS A 236 -2.73 9.10 18.21
C LYS A 236 -3.34 7.70 18.15
N HIS A 237 -4.63 7.60 17.85
CA HIS A 237 -5.31 6.31 17.68
C HIS A 237 -4.82 5.60 16.42
N THR A 238 -4.59 6.32 15.33
CA THR A 238 -4.06 5.75 14.08
C THR A 238 -2.69 5.11 14.29
N TYR A 239 -1.77 5.81 14.95
CA TYR A 239 -0.44 5.26 15.27
C TYR A 239 -0.52 4.04 16.18
N ALA A 240 -1.34 4.07 17.22
CA ALA A 240 -1.53 2.93 18.13
C ALA A 240 -2.14 1.71 17.40
N ASN A 241 -3.09 1.94 16.50
CA ASN A 241 -3.70 0.90 15.68
C ASN A 241 -2.68 0.30 14.72
N PHE A 242 -1.89 1.14 14.02
CA PHE A 242 -0.84 0.69 13.13
C PHE A 242 0.21 -0.16 13.85
N GLU A 243 0.76 0.35 14.96
CA GLU A 243 1.73 -0.39 15.76
C GLU A 243 1.18 -1.76 16.20
N ARG A 244 -0.06 -1.80 16.68
CA ARG A 244 -0.68 -3.06 17.11
C ARG A 244 -0.87 -4.03 15.94
N ASN A 245 -1.40 -3.55 14.81
CA ASN A 245 -1.59 -4.40 13.63
C ASN A 245 -0.25 -4.91 13.08
N LEU A 246 0.79 -4.08 13.05
CA LEU A 246 2.14 -4.49 12.63
C LEU A 246 2.70 -5.59 13.56
N ARG A 247 2.60 -5.42 14.87
CA ARG A 247 3.03 -6.44 15.86
C ARG A 247 2.26 -7.74 15.70
N ASP A 248 0.93 -7.67 15.51
CA ASP A 248 0.09 -8.84 15.31
C ASP A 248 0.42 -9.53 13.97
N THR A 249 0.68 -8.78 12.90
CA THR A 249 1.13 -9.32 11.59
C THR A 249 2.46 -10.07 11.72
N ILE A 250 3.43 -9.49 12.43
CA ILE A 250 4.72 -10.13 12.69
C ILE A 250 4.53 -11.40 13.55
N ALA A 251 3.68 -11.34 14.56
CA ALA A 251 3.39 -12.49 15.41
C ALA A 251 2.79 -13.67 14.63
N VAL A 252 1.82 -13.39 13.75
CA VAL A 252 1.21 -14.38 12.85
C VAL A 252 2.25 -14.98 11.90
N ALA A 253 3.06 -14.13 11.26
CA ALA A 253 4.12 -14.58 10.36
C ALA A 253 5.12 -15.50 11.07
N ARG A 254 5.60 -15.12 12.26
CA ARG A 254 6.53 -15.94 13.05
C ARG A 254 5.90 -17.24 13.56
N ALA A 255 4.64 -17.21 13.96
CA ALA A 255 3.92 -18.41 14.39
C ALA A 255 3.79 -19.45 13.28
N SER A 256 3.84 -19.05 12.01
CA SER A 256 3.88 -19.97 10.86
C SER A 256 5.26 -20.60 10.60
N GLY A 257 6.29 -20.21 11.36
CA GLY A 257 7.67 -20.59 11.17
C GLY A 257 8.44 -19.75 10.16
N ALA A 258 7.81 -18.74 9.59
CA ALA A 258 8.43 -17.84 8.62
C ALA A 258 9.31 -16.78 9.30
N ARG A 259 10.37 -16.37 8.60
CA ARG A 259 11.13 -15.16 8.91
C ARG A 259 10.35 -13.92 8.51
N VAL A 260 10.74 -12.76 9.05
CA VAL A 260 10.08 -11.49 8.77
C VAL A 260 11.11 -10.41 8.46
N ILE A 261 10.88 -9.69 7.38
CA ILE A 261 11.53 -8.42 7.06
C ILE A 261 10.46 -7.33 7.13
N VAL A 262 10.69 -6.30 7.93
CA VAL A 262 9.90 -5.07 7.93
C VAL A 262 10.69 -4.00 7.22
N ALA A 263 10.07 -3.32 6.29
CA ALA A 263 10.68 -2.18 5.61
C ALA A 263 9.95 -0.88 5.97
N THR A 264 10.71 0.20 6.21
CA THR A 264 10.14 1.55 6.25
C THR A 264 9.66 1.94 4.86
N VAL A 265 8.70 2.87 4.77
CA VAL A 265 8.14 3.27 3.48
C VAL A 265 8.72 4.60 3.02
N ALA A 266 9.17 4.62 1.76
CA ALA A 266 9.72 5.80 1.12
C ALA A 266 8.59 6.69 0.59
N THR A 267 8.77 8.00 0.73
CA THR A 267 7.83 9.01 0.21
C THR A 267 8.59 10.09 -0.54
N ASN A 268 7.98 10.65 -1.58
CA ASN A 268 8.57 11.79 -2.28
C ASN A 268 8.49 13.04 -1.38
N LEU A 269 9.65 13.51 -0.94
CA LEU A 269 9.77 14.70 -0.10
C LEU A 269 9.96 15.96 -0.93
N LYS A 270 10.95 15.94 -1.84
CA LYS A 270 11.41 17.13 -2.58
C LYS A 270 10.45 17.55 -3.70
N ASP A 271 9.89 16.58 -4.41
CA ASP A 271 9.16 16.81 -5.64
C ASP A 271 7.64 16.57 -5.53
N CYS A 272 7.14 16.37 -4.30
CA CYS A 272 5.71 16.25 -4.02
C CYS A 272 5.34 17.24 -2.90
N ALA A 273 4.87 18.42 -3.29
CA ALA A 273 4.35 19.40 -2.35
C ALA A 273 3.17 18.83 -1.53
N PRO A 274 2.87 19.36 -0.34
CA PRO A 274 1.67 19.00 0.41
C PRO A 274 0.41 19.12 -0.45
N PHE A 275 -0.52 18.21 -0.25
CA PHE A 275 -1.81 18.22 -0.93
C PHE A 275 -2.77 19.25 -0.32
N ALA A 276 -2.65 19.50 0.99
CA ALA A 276 -3.42 20.53 1.69
C ALA A 276 -2.69 20.99 2.94
N SER A 277 -3.01 22.22 3.36
CA SER A 277 -2.44 22.86 4.54
C SER A 277 -3.54 23.42 5.41
N ALA A 278 -3.32 23.47 6.72
CA ALA A 278 -4.20 24.14 7.67
C ALA A 278 -3.36 24.98 8.64
N HIS A 279 -3.88 26.13 9.00
CA HIS A 279 -3.32 26.93 10.07
C HIS A 279 -3.55 26.24 11.43
N ARG A 280 -2.70 26.57 12.41
CA ARG A 280 -2.91 26.13 13.79
C ARG A 280 -4.22 26.68 14.34
N ASP A 281 -4.84 25.93 15.23
CA ASP A 281 -6.00 26.41 15.96
C ASP A 281 -5.64 27.67 16.77
N ASN A 282 -6.59 28.59 16.93
CA ASN A 282 -6.45 29.83 17.72
C ASN A 282 -5.45 30.87 17.16
N LEU A 283 -5.19 30.88 15.86
CA LEU A 283 -4.49 31.99 15.21
C LEU A 283 -5.40 33.23 15.24
N THR A 284 -4.89 34.37 15.74
CA THR A 284 -5.70 35.62 15.74
C THR A 284 -5.79 36.18 14.32
N GLU A 285 -6.84 36.96 14.05
CA GLU A 285 -6.97 37.63 12.73
C GLU A 285 -5.79 38.55 12.40
N ASN A 286 -5.18 39.19 13.42
CA ASN A 286 -4.00 40.01 13.21
C ASN A 286 -2.77 39.18 12.87
N ASP A 287 -2.56 38.07 13.55
CA ASP A 287 -1.49 37.15 13.26
C ASP A 287 -1.66 36.55 11.86
N LEU A 288 -2.89 36.15 11.50
CA LEU A 288 -3.18 35.62 10.17
C LEU A 288 -2.85 36.63 9.08
N ARG A 289 -3.30 37.90 9.22
CA ARG A 289 -2.97 38.96 8.25
C ARG A 289 -1.49 39.22 8.14
N SER A 290 -0.77 39.21 9.27
CA SER A 290 0.69 39.40 9.27
C SER A 290 1.38 38.21 8.59
N TRP A 291 0.93 37.00 8.85
CA TRP A 291 1.41 35.78 8.23
C TRP A 291 1.19 35.79 6.71
N GLU A 292 -0.03 36.09 6.27
CA GLU A 292 -0.39 36.15 4.85
C GLU A 292 0.43 37.18 4.07
N GLU A 293 0.74 38.34 4.67
CA GLU A 293 1.58 39.35 4.03
C GLU A 293 3.02 38.92 3.90
N LEU A 294 3.60 38.25 4.93
CA LEU A 294 4.94 37.71 4.89
C LEU A 294 5.04 36.57 3.86
N ASP A 295 4.05 35.67 3.81
CA ASP A 295 3.99 34.57 2.84
C ASP A 295 3.87 35.11 1.40
N ARG A 296 3.01 36.10 1.17
CA ARG A 296 2.86 36.75 -0.13
C ARG A 296 4.17 37.37 -0.64
N GLN A 297 4.84 38.16 0.21
CA GLN A 297 6.14 38.77 -0.14
C GLN A 297 7.21 37.69 -0.37
N GLY A 298 7.22 36.64 0.47
CA GLY A 298 8.12 35.50 0.29
C GLY A 298 7.93 34.81 -1.06
N LYS A 299 6.67 34.59 -1.49
CA LYS A 299 6.32 34.02 -2.80
C LYS A 299 6.80 34.88 -3.97
N GLU A 300 6.73 36.19 -3.86
CA GLU A 300 7.23 37.11 -4.87
C GLU A 300 8.75 37.02 -5.02
N LEU A 301 9.48 36.96 -3.90
CA LEU A 301 10.93 36.77 -3.89
C LEU A 301 11.35 35.38 -4.40
N GLU A 302 10.62 34.32 -4.02
CA GLU A 302 10.84 32.96 -4.53
C GLU A 302 10.65 32.90 -6.05
N ALA A 303 9.63 33.58 -6.58
CA ALA A 303 9.37 33.66 -8.02
C ALA A 303 10.47 34.46 -8.79
N ALA A 304 11.21 35.30 -8.09
CA ALA A 304 12.37 36.02 -8.62
C ALA A 304 13.71 35.31 -8.31
N ASP A 305 13.68 34.05 -7.91
CA ASP A 305 14.84 33.22 -7.50
C ASP A 305 15.67 33.81 -6.34
N SER A 306 15.10 34.78 -5.59
CA SER A 306 15.74 35.43 -4.43
C SER A 306 15.51 34.59 -3.17
N TYR A 307 16.02 33.36 -3.17
CA TYR A 307 15.74 32.35 -2.14
C TYR A 307 16.22 32.75 -0.74
N ALA A 308 17.33 33.48 -0.62
CA ALA A 308 17.86 33.90 0.68
C ALA A 308 16.93 34.95 1.37
N GLU A 309 16.39 35.87 0.59
CA GLU A 309 15.44 36.88 1.05
C GLU A 309 14.08 36.26 1.31
N ALA A 310 13.59 35.37 0.42
CA ALA A 310 12.35 34.62 0.61
C ALA A 310 12.40 33.81 1.91
N LEU A 311 13.51 33.11 2.19
CA LEU A 311 13.71 32.31 3.39
C LEU A 311 13.59 33.14 4.67
N LYS A 312 14.07 34.39 4.69
CA LYS A 312 13.92 35.28 5.86
C LYS A 312 12.43 35.57 6.13
N LEU A 313 11.67 35.90 5.08
CA LEU A 313 10.25 36.18 5.24
C LEU A 313 9.45 34.95 5.65
N TYR A 314 9.74 33.80 5.05
CA TYR A 314 9.13 32.54 5.44
C TYR A 314 9.47 32.15 6.90
N THR A 315 10.69 32.45 7.36
CA THR A 315 11.07 32.22 8.76
C THR A 315 10.27 33.12 9.72
N PHE A 316 10.02 34.39 9.34
CA PHE A 316 9.15 35.26 10.12
C PHE A 316 7.68 34.78 10.11
N ALA A 317 7.18 34.33 8.96
CA ALA A 317 5.85 33.73 8.87
C ALA A 317 5.75 32.47 9.76
N ALA A 318 6.76 31.58 9.72
CA ALA A 318 6.81 30.36 10.54
C ALA A 318 6.89 30.67 12.05
N ALA A 319 7.44 31.81 12.46
CA ALA A 319 7.42 32.25 13.86
C ALA A 319 5.99 32.62 14.33
N ILE A 320 5.12 33.03 13.43
CA ILE A 320 3.69 33.28 13.71
C ILE A 320 2.92 31.95 13.68
N ASP A 321 3.04 31.21 12.58
CA ASP A 321 2.43 29.88 12.41
C ASP A 321 3.31 28.98 11.52
N GLY A 322 4.04 28.07 12.15
CA GLY A 322 4.89 27.10 11.50
C GLY A 322 4.20 25.75 11.25
N ASP A 323 2.88 25.63 11.48
CA ASP A 323 2.15 24.39 11.24
C ASP A 323 1.50 24.34 9.85
N TYR A 324 1.75 25.35 9.02
CA TYR A 324 1.24 25.40 7.66
C TYR A 324 2.15 24.62 6.69
N ALA A 325 1.68 23.49 6.19
CA ALA A 325 2.48 22.52 5.44
C ALA A 325 3.16 23.13 4.19
N GLU A 326 2.45 23.98 3.42
CA GLU A 326 3.02 24.63 2.23
C GLU A 326 4.16 25.58 2.59
N LEU A 327 4.05 26.31 3.71
CA LEU A 327 5.11 27.19 4.17
C LEU A 327 6.41 26.41 4.46
N GLU A 328 6.32 25.31 5.17
CA GLU A 328 7.44 24.42 5.45
C GLU A 328 8.08 23.87 4.14
N PHE A 329 7.24 23.56 3.15
CA PHE A 329 7.73 23.11 1.84
C PHE A 329 8.47 24.24 1.09
N ARG A 330 8.02 25.50 1.18
CA ARG A 330 8.68 26.66 0.59
C ARG A 330 10.00 26.98 1.27
N ILE A 331 10.05 26.88 2.60
CA ILE A 331 11.29 26.96 3.39
C ILE A 331 12.27 25.90 2.91
N ALA A 332 11.83 24.66 2.79
CA ALA A 332 12.65 23.55 2.31
C ALA A 332 13.22 23.79 0.90
N ARG A 333 12.38 24.27 -0.03
CA ARG A 333 12.82 24.64 -1.39
C ARG A 333 13.85 25.77 -1.39
N SER A 334 13.65 26.79 -0.58
CA SER A 334 14.60 27.90 -0.45
C SER A 334 15.96 27.39 0.07
N LEU A 335 15.96 26.59 1.12
CA LEU A 335 17.16 25.96 1.68
C LEU A 335 17.84 25.05 0.66
N TRP A 336 17.08 24.24 -0.09
CA TRP A 336 17.62 23.37 -1.12
C TRP A 336 18.33 24.14 -2.23
N ASN A 337 17.73 25.25 -2.71
CA ASN A 337 18.33 26.13 -3.71
C ASN A 337 19.57 26.85 -3.18
N LEU A 338 19.66 27.06 -1.87
CA LEU A 338 20.85 27.58 -1.18
C LEU A 338 21.88 26.49 -0.84
N SER A 339 21.64 25.24 -1.29
CA SER A 339 22.50 24.07 -1.06
C SER A 339 22.61 23.62 0.42
N ASP A 340 21.73 24.09 1.31
CA ASP A 340 21.60 23.53 2.66
C ASP A 340 20.64 22.32 2.64
N TYR A 341 21.12 21.22 2.07
CA TYR A 341 20.32 20.01 1.88
C TYR A 341 19.90 19.35 3.19
N LYS A 342 20.72 19.50 4.24
CA LYS A 342 20.42 18.93 5.56
C LYS A 342 19.22 19.62 6.19
N ALA A 343 19.20 20.94 6.21
CA ALA A 343 18.06 21.70 6.72
C ALA A 343 16.84 21.53 5.78
N ALA A 344 17.05 21.56 4.46
CA ALA A 344 16.00 21.32 3.48
C ALA A 344 15.27 19.99 3.73
N LYS A 345 16.00 18.87 3.96
CA LYS A 345 15.42 17.56 4.28
C LYS A 345 14.50 17.61 5.49
N GLN A 346 14.90 18.32 6.54
CA GLN A 346 14.10 18.44 7.76
C GLN A 346 12.77 19.17 7.50
N HIS A 347 12.81 20.30 6.77
CA HIS A 347 11.64 21.08 6.43
C HIS A 347 10.73 20.35 5.41
N PHE A 348 11.28 19.62 4.42
CA PHE A 348 10.48 18.77 3.54
C PHE A 348 9.76 17.66 4.32
N ALA A 349 10.45 17.01 5.26
CA ALA A 349 9.85 15.98 6.11
C ALA A 349 8.73 16.58 6.97
N ARG A 350 8.97 17.78 7.56
CA ARG A 350 7.96 18.49 8.34
C ARG A 350 6.75 18.89 7.47
N ALA A 351 6.97 19.36 6.25
CA ALA A 351 5.92 19.69 5.30
C ALA A 351 5.00 18.49 5.00
N ARG A 352 5.59 17.30 4.78
CA ARG A 352 4.85 16.05 4.63
C ARG A 352 4.08 15.69 5.91
N ASP A 353 4.70 15.83 7.07
CA ASP A 353 4.11 15.45 8.36
C ASP A 353 2.94 16.39 8.75
N LEU A 354 2.92 17.61 8.25
CA LEU A 354 1.86 18.61 8.43
C LEU A 354 0.77 18.52 7.34
N ASP A 355 0.98 17.80 6.23
CA ASP A 355 0.00 17.66 5.16
C ASP A 355 -1.32 17.12 5.71
N THR A 356 -2.41 17.85 5.54
CA THR A 356 -3.71 17.48 6.08
C THR A 356 -4.46 16.47 5.23
N LEU A 357 -4.10 16.32 3.94
CA LEU A 357 -4.52 15.21 3.07
C LEU A 357 -3.45 14.11 3.07
N ARG A 358 -3.50 13.26 4.06
CA ARG A 358 -2.44 12.32 4.46
C ARG A 358 -2.39 11.07 3.60
N PHE A 359 -1.95 11.20 2.36
CA PHE A 359 -1.71 10.07 1.44
C PHE A 359 -0.29 9.50 1.53
N ARG A 360 0.54 10.03 2.41
CA ARG A 360 1.93 9.58 2.64
C ARG A 360 2.12 9.18 4.09
N ALA A 361 2.92 8.16 4.33
CA ALA A 361 3.40 7.87 5.68
C ALA A 361 4.20 9.08 6.21
N ASP A 362 3.88 9.51 7.41
CA ASP A 362 4.63 10.53 8.12
C ASP A 362 5.83 9.93 8.89
N SER A 363 6.64 10.78 9.50
CA SER A 363 7.83 10.36 10.26
C SER A 363 7.49 9.36 11.37
N LYS A 364 6.29 9.49 12.00
CA LYS A 364 5.88 8.63 13.10
C LYS A 364 5.56 7.20 12.65
N ILE A 365 5.00 7.03 11.46
CA ILE A 365 4.77 5.70 10.87
C ILE A 365 6.10 4.96 10.66
N ASN A 366 7.10 5.62 10.07
CA ASN A 366 8.42 5.02 9.89
C ASN A 366 9.16 4.79 11.21
N GLU A 367 9.00 5.67 12.20
CA GLU A 367 9.51 5.44 13.56
C GLU A 367 8.89 4.17 14.18
N ILE A 368 7.59 3.93 13.99
CA ILE A 368 6.92 2.71 14.47
C ILE A 368 7.50 1.48 13.76
N ASN A 369 7.68 1.52 12.43
CA ASN A 369 8.30 0.42 11.68
C ASN A 369 9.69 0.08 12.25
N ARG A 370 10.55 1.08 12.46
CA ARG A 370 11.90 0.92 13.04
C ARG A 370 11.85 0.34 14.45
N THR A 371 11.02 0.93 15.32
CA THR A 371 10.90 0.54 16.73
C THR A 371 10.35 -0.88 16.87
N VAL A 372 9.30 -1.21 16.14
CA VAL A 372 8.69 -2.54 16.20
C VAL A 372 9.66 -3.60 15.68
N ALA A 373 10.28 -3.38 14.51
CA ALA A 373 11.25 -4.32 13.98
C ALA A 373 12.42 -4.56 14.93
N SER A 374 13.00 -3.48 15.49
CA SER A 374 14.14 -3.58 16.41
C SER A 374 13.79 -4.21 17.76
N SER A 375 12.52 -4.12 18.18
CA SER A 375 12.07 -4.65 19.49
C SER A 375 11.78 -6.16 19.48
N ILE A 376 11.70 -6.79 18.30
CA ILE A 376 11.34 -8.21 18.17
C ILE A 376 12.55 -8.98 17.64
N PRO A 377 13.11 -9.94 18.41
CA PRO A 377 14.24 -10.75 17.94
C PRO A 377 13.94 -11.43 16.61
N GLU A 378 14.97 -11.57 15.78
CA GLU A 378 14.90 -12.26 14.47
C GLU A 378 14.01 -11.59 13.40
N VAL A 379 13.49 -10.39 13.68
CA VAL A 379 12.89 -9.53 12.65
C VAL A 379 13.98 -8.65 12.05
N ALA A 380 14.15 -8.71 10.73
CA ALA A 380 15.08 -7.85 10.03
C ALA A 380 14.41 -6.53 9.65
N LEU A 381 15.15 -5.43 9.76
CA LEU A 381 14.74 -4.11 9.29
C LEU A 381 15.44 -3.78 7.97
N VAL A 382 14.68 -3.35 6.99
CA VAL A 382 15.16 -2.63 5.80
C VAL A 382 14.72 -1.19 5.93
N ASP A 383 15.64 -0.29 6.30
CA ASP A 383 15.32 1.14 6.42
C ASP A 383 15.30 1.80 5.03
N ALA A 384 14.27 1.50 4.24
CA ALA A 384 14.14 1.96 2.87
C ALA A 384 14.07 3.49 2.76
N ASP A 385 13.43 4.16 3.72
CA ASP A 385 13.37 5.63 3.77
C ASP A 385 14.77 6.26 3.85
N GLU A 386 15.64 5.71 4.70
CA GLU A 386 17.01 6.18 4.84
C GLU A 386 17.90 5.73 3.67
N ILE A 387 17.82 4.47 3.27
CA ILE A 387 18.66 3.88 2.22
C ILE A 387 18.42 4.59 0.88
N LEU A 388 17.17 4.77 0.48
CA LEU A 388 16.80 5.45 -0.75
C LEU A 388 17.16 6.94 -0.71
N SER A 389 17.04 7.56 0.46
CA SER A 389 17.49 8.93 0.69
C SER A 389 19.01 9.06 0.48
N ASN A 390 19.80 8.20 1.12
CA ASN A 390 21.26 8.22 1.05
C ASN A 390 21.81 7.86 -0.35
N ALA A 391 21.02 7.21 -1.17
CA ALA A 391 21.35 6.97 -2.58
C ALA A 391 21.26 8.24 -3.45
N ARG A 392 20.78 9.37 -2.91
CA ARG A 392 20.68 10.65 -3.63
C ARG A 392 21.82 11.59 -3.25
N PRO A 393 22.32 12.40 -4.20
CA PRO A 393 23.42 13.34 -3.91
C PRO A 393 23.07 14.37 -2.84
N ASP A 394 21.81 14.83 -2.80
CA ASP A 394 21.28 15.77 -1.82
C ASP A 394 20.69 15.09 -0.58
N GLY A 395 20.69 13.77 -0.53
CA GLY A 395 20.14 13.00 0.58
C GLY A 395 18.62 13.08 0.72
N ILE A 396 17.88 13.46 -0.33
CA ILE A 396 16.43 13.72 -0.29
C ILE A 396 15.73 12.94 -1.38
N ILE A 397 14.74 12.13 -1.01
CA ILE A 397 13.93 11.39 -1.97
C ILE A 397 13.09 12.34 -2.82
N GLY A 398 13.23 12.21 -4.13
CA GLY A 398 12.51 12.99 -5.13
C GLY A 398 11.88 12.10 -6.21
N SER A 399 11.56 12.70 -7.34
CA SER A 399 10.89 12.05 -8.47
C SER A 399 11.73 11.04 -9.25
N ASP A 400 13.00 10.97 -8.99
CA ASP A 400 13.90 9.93 -9.47
C ASP A 400 13.66 8.57 -8.79
N ILE A 401 13.22 8.60 -7.53
CA ILE A 401 12.92 7.40 -6.73
C ILE A 401 11.42 7.11 -6.67
N VAL A 402 10.58 8.15 -6.65
CA VAL A 402 9.12 8.04 -6.46
C VAL A 402 8.43 8.90 -7.50
N TYR A 403 7.56 8.33 -8.33
CA TYR A 403 6.89 9.05 -9.44
C TYR A 403 6.12 10.28 -8.98
N GLU A 404 5.31 10.15 -7.91
CA GLU A 404 4.45 11.23 -7.41
C GLU A 404 4.57 11.33 -5.88
N HIS A 405 3.74 10.68 -5.09
CA HIS A 405 3.80 10.77 -3.62
C HIS A 405 4.42 9.53 -2.96
N VAL A 406 4.14 8.28 -3.47
CA VAL A 406 4.57 7.02 -2.83
C VAL A 406 4.95 5.90 -3.80
N HIS A 407 4.61 5.99 -5.08
CA HIS A 407 4.81 4.89 -6.03
C HIS A 407 6.21 4.94 -6.63
N LEU A 408 6.96 3.85 -6.42
CA LEU A 408 8.38 3.80 -6.77
C LEU A 408 8.61 3.77 -8.29
N THR A 409 9.63 4.51 -8.74
CA THR A 409 10.18 4.40 -10.10
C THR A 409 10.90 3.04 -10.27
N PRO A 410 11.32 2.65 -11.48
CA PRO A 410 12.16 1.48 -11.68
C PRO A 410 13.41 1.49 -10.81
N GLU A 411 14.08 2.64 -10.66
CA GLU A 411 15.25 2.80 -9.78
C GLU A 411 14.88 2.58 -8.31
N GLY A 412 13.79 3.21 -7.83
CA GLY A 412 13.32 3.02 -6.45
C GLY A 412 12.94 1.55 -6.17
N ASN A 413 12.26 0.89 -7.10
CA ASN A 413 11.90 -0.52 -7.00
C ASN A 413 13.14 -1.43 -6.98
N TYR A 414 14.15 -1.15 -7.83
CA TYR A 414 15.40 -1.88 -7.84
C TYR A 414 16.16 -1.73 -6.51
N LEU A 415 16.33 -0.51 -6.02
CA LEU A 415 17.06 -0.24 -4.78
C LEU A 415 16.39 -0.90 -3.57
N LEU A 416 15.07 -0.83 -3.45
CA LEU A 416 14.32 -1.53 -2.38
C LEU A 416 14.49 -3.05 -2.50
N ALA A 417 14.36 -3.59 -3.71
CA ALA A 417 14.54 -5.02 -3.95
C ALA A 417 15.95 -5.50 -3.60
N ARG A 418 16.97 -4.70 -3.94
CA ARG A 418 18.38 -4.98 -3.63
C ARG A 418 18.60 -5.13 -2.13
N GLU A 419 18.06 -4.24 -1.32
CA GLU A 419 18.24 -4.30 0.14
C GLU A 419 17.50 -5.50 0.76
N VAL A 420 16.28 -5.80 0.29
CA VAL A 420 15.57 -7.03 0.68
C VAL A 420 16.34 -8.26 0.25
N PHE A 421 16.87 -8.27 -0.98
CA PHE A 421 17.73 -9.36 -1.49
C PHE A 421 18.96 -9.57 -0.62
N LEU A 422 19.67 -8.51 -0.22
CA LEU A 422 20.87 -8.62 0.62
C LEU A 422 20.55 -9.26 1.98
N GLN A 423 19.39 -8.94 2.59
CA GLN A 423 18.94 -9.58 3.82
C GLN A 423 18.70 -11.09 3.61
N ILE A 424 18.07 -11.47 2.51
CA ILE A 424 17.79 -12.88 2.17
C ILE A 424 19.09 -13.61 1.84
N ALA A 425 19.93 -13.05 0.99
CA ALA A 425 21.19 -13.65 0.57
C ALA A 425 22.12 -13.92 1.75
N GLY A 426 22.25 -12.94 2.69
CA GLY A 426 23.03 -13.12 3.91
C GLY A 426 22.51 -14.27 4.78
N GLN A 427 21.20 -14.43 4.87
CA GLN A 427 20.57 -15.53 5.62
C GLN A 427 20.79 -16.91 4.95
N LEU A 428 20.66 -16.97 3.62
CA LEU A 428 20.84 -18.21 2.87
C LEU A 428 22.31 -18.65 2.87
N ALA A 429 23.24 -17.73 2.71
CA ALA A 429 24.67 -18.02 2.76
C ALA A 429 25.12 -18.53 4.13
N SER A 430 24.61 -17.95 5.22
CA SER A 430 24.92 -18.46 6.57
C SER A 430 24.42 -19.88 6.82
N GLN A 431 23.41 -20.34 6.10
CA GLN A 431 22.87 -21.71 6.20
C GLN A 431 23.63 -22.73 5.33
N SER A 432 24.13 -22.30 4.17
CA SER A 432 24.85 -23.19 3.24
C SER A 432 26.37 -23.22 3.44
N GLY A 433 26.91 -22.29 4.25
CA GLY A 433 28.37 -22.11 4.39
C GLY A 433 29.03 -21.52 3.14
N GLU A 434 28.25 -21.04 2.17
CA GLU A 434 28.74 -20.38 0.97
C GLU A 434 29.17 -18.94 1.29
N SER A 435 30.31 -18.51 0.74
CA SER A 435 30.75 -17.11 0.81
C SER A 435 29.74 -16.19 0.09
N ILE A 436 29.39 -15.06 0.72
CA ILE A 436 28.54 -14.02 0.10
C ILE A 436 29.39 -13.16 -0.86
N ASP A 437 30.30 -13.73 -1.60
CA ASP A 437 30.95 -13.01 -2.70
C ASP A 437 29.96 -12.97 -3.88
N SER A 438 28.91 -12.19 -3.68
CA SER A 438 27.75 -12.19 -4.58
C SER A 438 27.58 -10.81 -5.18
N GLU A 439 28.02 -10.72 -6.39
CA GLU A 439 27.65 -9.62 -7.26
C GLU A 439 26.12 -9.55 -7.37
N VAL A 440 25.51 -8.51 -6.82
CA VAL A 440 24.06 -8.29 -6.96
C VAL A 440 23.80 -8.00 -8.43
N PRO A 441 22.84 -8.68 -9.09
CA PRO A 441 22.48 -8.37 -10.46
C PRO A 441 22.20 -6.89 -10.65
N SER A 442 22.79 -6.29 -11.69
CA SER A 442 22.64 -4.85 -11.93
C SER A 442 21.19 -4.48 -12.24
N GLN A 443 20.82 -3.21 -12.06
CA GLN A 443 19.49 -2.72 -12.43
C GLN A 443 19.21 -3.00 -13.91
N ALA A 444 20.18 -2.76 -14.79
CA ALA A 444 20.05 -2.97 -16.23
C ALA A 444 19.78 -4.45 -16.58
N ASP A 445 20.46 -5.38 -15.89
CA ASP A 445 20.23 -6.81 -16.11
C ASP A 445 18.84 -7.23 -15.62
N CYS A 446 18.41 -6.75 -14.45
CA CYS A 446 17.07 -7.00 -13.94
C CYS A 446 16.00 -6.45 -14.88
N GLU A 447 16.12 -5.21 -15.34
CA GLU A 447 15.19 -4.57 -16.27
C GLU A 447 15.13 -5.29 -17.62
N ARG A 448 16.26 -5.78 -18.11
CA ARG A 448 16.32 -6.59 -19.34
C ARG A 448 15.59 -7.92 -19.17
N LEU A 449 15.74 -8.59 -18.03
CA LEU A 449 15.03 -9.83 -17.74
C LEU A 449 13.53 -9.61 -17.53
N LEU A 450 13.13 -8.48 -16.96
CA LEU A 450 11.74 -8.09 -16.82
C LEU A 450 11.13 -7.50 -18.11
N ALA A 451 11.92 -7.34 -19.16
CA ALA A 451 11.55 -6.67 -20.42
C ALA A 451 10.94 -5.27 -20.18
N LEU A 452 11.58 -4.47 -19.29
CA LEU A 452 11.18 -3.07 -19.12
C LEU A 452 11.67 -2.24 -20.30
N THR A 453 10.89 -2.25 -21.36
CA THR A 453 11.19 -1.60 -22.65
C THR A 453 10.95 -0.10 -22.59
N GLN A 454 11.42 0.63 -23.59
CA GLN A 454 11.13 2.06 -23.72
C GLN A 454 9.63 2.31 -23.97
N TYR A 455 8.95 1.39 -24.66
CA TYR A 455 7.51 1.41 -24.77
C TYR A 455 6.80 1.38 -23.41
N ASP A 456 7.25 0.50 -22.48
CA ASP A 456 6.65 0.41 -21.14
C ASP A 456 6.92 1.65 -20.31
N ARG A 457 8.13 2.21 -20.36
CA ARG A 457 8.47 3.47 -19.67
C ARG A 457 7.57 4.61 -20.14
N SER A 458 7.38 4.76 -21.45
CA SER A 458 6.49 5.77 -22.04
C SER A 458 5.03 5.54 -21.62
N ARG A 459 4.56 4.29 -21.64
CA ARG A 459 3.20 3.93 -21.21
C ARG A 459 2.95 4.23 -19.74
N ILE A 460 3.88 3.87 -18.87
CA ILE A 460 3.82 4.15 -17.43
C ILE A 460 3.80 5.67 -17.18
N ALA A 461 4.68 6.42 -17.85
CA ALA A 461 4.71 7.87 -17.71
C ALA A 461 3.40 8.53 -18.18
N LYS A 462 2.78 8.04 -19.26
CA LYS A 462 1.45 8.50 -19.73
C LYS A 462 0.35 8.21 -18.72
N GLU A 463 0.39 7.03 -18.09
CA GLU A 463 -0.56 6.70 -17.01
C GLU A 463 -0.40 7.64 -15.82
N MET A 464 0.85 7.93 -15.41
CA MET A 464 1.14 8.87 -14.35
C MET A 464 0.71 10.31 -14.69
N LEU A 465 0.93 10.75 -15.94
CA LEU A 465 0.41 12.04 -16.42
C LEU A 465 -1.11 12.13 -16.28
N ASN A 466 -1.84 11.09 -16.70
CA ASN A 466 -3.30 11.04 -16.56
C ASN A 466 -3.76 11.08 -15.09
N ARG A 467 -2.97 10.49 -14.19
CA ARG A 467 -3.24 10.52 -12.74
C ARG A 467 -3.03 11.92 -12.17
N LEU A 468 -1.93 12.55 -12.50
CA LEU A 468 -1.57 13.89 -12.02
C LEU A 468 -2.49 15.00 -12.55
N GLN A 469 -3.20 14.80 -13.65
CA GLN A 469 -4.21 15.74 -14.16
C GLN A 469 -5.47 15.84 -13.30
N LYS A 470 -5.56 15.06 -12.21
CA LYS A 470 -6.75 15.02 -11.35
C LYS A 470 -6.42 15.53 -9.93
N PRO A 471 -7.40 16.14 -9.24
CA PRO A 471 -7.22 16.44 -7.83
C PRO A 471 -6.90 15.18 -6.99
N PRO A 472 -6.09 15.32 -5.94
CA PRO A 472 -5.52 16.54 -5.36
C PRO A 472 -4.22 17.02 -6.02
N PHE A 473 -3.64 16.30 -6.98
CA PHE A 473 -2.35 16.67 -7.60
C PHE A 473 -2.40 18.04 -8.28
N THR A 474 -3.52 18.40 -8.94
CA THR A 474 -3.70 19.69 -9.59
C THR A 474 -3.66 20.89 -8.62
N ASN A 475 -3.81 20.63 -7.32
CA ASN A 475 -3.79 21.66 -6.29
C ASN A 475 -2.39 21.90 -5.71
N GLN A 476 -1.41 21.06 -6.08
CA GLN A 476 -0.05 21.13 -5.53
C GLN A 476 0.73 22.30 -6.13
N LEU A 477 1.53 22.96 -5.29
CA LEU A 477 2.40 24.10 -5.65
C LEU A 477 3.28 23.80 -6.89
N ASN A 478 3.82 22.58 -6.98
CA ASN A 478 4.76 22.19 -8.01
C ASN A 478 4.15 21.27 -9.09
N HIS A 479 2.82 21.27 -9.24
CA HIS A 479 2.11 20.44 -10.22
C HIS A 479 2.66 20.57 -11.64
N SER A 480 2.87 21.80 -12.14
CA SER A 480 3.39 22.04 -13.49
C SER A 480 4.79 21.42 -13.70
N GLN A 481 5.64 21.45 -12.69
CA GLN A 481 6.98 20.84 -12.75
C GLN A 481 6.90 19.31 -12.79
N GLN A 482 5.99 18.71 -12.02
CA GLN A 482 5.74 17.27 -12.06
C GLN A 482 5.22 16.84 -13.43
N MET A 483 4.26 17.59 -13.99
CA MET A 483 3.71 17.33 -15.33
C MET A 483 4.78 17.39 -16.41
N LEU A 484 5.64 18.41 -16.39
CA LEU A 484 6.71 18.58 -17.38
C LEU A 484 7.70 17.41 -17.35
N ARG A 485 8.16 16.99 -16.17
CA ARG A 485 9.07 15.84 -16.02
C ARG A 485 8.49 14.56 -16.61
N LEU A 486 7.25 14.25 -16.27
CA LEU A 486 6.59 13.04 -16.77
C LEU A 486 6.30 13.13 -18.27
N ALA A 487 5.98 14.31 -18.80
CA ALA A 487 5.79 14.51 -20.23
C ALA A 487 7.07 14.20 -21.02
N THR A 488 8.23 14.67 -20.54
CA THR A 488 9.53 14.36 -21.12
C THR A 488 9.79 12.84 -21.15
N THR A 489 9.48 12.13 -20.05
CA THR A 489 9.59 10.67 -20.00
C THR A 489 8.58 9.97 -20.91
N ALA A 490 7.36 10.50 -21.01
CA ALA A 490 6.29 9.94 -21.84
C ALA A 490 6.56 10.07 -23.35
N GLU A 491 7.22 11.15 -23.76
CA GLU A 491 7.66 11.34 -25.15
C GLU A 491 8.79 10.35 -25.48
N GLY A 492 9.71 10.11 -24.55
CA GLY A 492 10.75 9.09 -24.60
C GLY A 492 11.65 9.11 -25.85
N SER A 493 12.62 8.21 -25.90
CA SER A 493 13.32 7.89 -27.15
C SER A 493 12.49 6.90 -27.98
N TYR A 494 12.46 7.11 -29.29
CA TYR A 494 11.77 6.19 -30.19
C TYR A 494 12.42 4.80 -30.16
N GLU A 495 11.61 3.79 -29.92
CA GLU A 495 11.97 2.38 -30.05
C GLU A 495 11.05 1.74 -31.10
N SER A 496 11.62 0.97 -32.02
CA SER A 496 10.79 0.32 -33.04
C SER A 496 9.94 -0.80 -32.43
N PRO A 497 8.72 -1.05 -32.93
CA PRO A 497 7.92 -2.18 -32.46
C PRO A 497 8.63 -3.53 -32.55
N ASN A 498 9.51 -3.71 -33.54
CA ASN A 498 10.30 -4.93 -33.66
C ASN A 498 11.34 -5.06 -32.54
N ASP A 499 12.03 -3.98 -32.17
CA ASP A 499 13.01 -4.00 -31.08
C ASP A 499 12.33 -4.27 -29.75
N THR A 500 11.17 -3.65 -29.49
CA THR A 500 10.33 -3.93 -28.33
C THR A 500 9.92 -5.42 -28.30
N ALA A 501 9.45 -5.98 -29.41
CA ALA A 501 9.07 -7.39 -29.49
C ALA A 501 10.26 -8.32 -29.22
N LEU A 502 11.44 -8.02 -29.77
CA LEU A 502 12.66 -8.81 -29.55
C LEU A 502 13.08 -8.82 -28.08
N GLN A 503 12.94 -7.70 -27.35
CA GLN A 503 13.23 -7.64 -25.91
C GLN A 503 12.29 -8.55 -25.12
N TYR A 504 10.98 -8.52 -25.39
CA TYR A 504 10.02 -9.43 -24.75
C TYR A 504 10.34 -10.90 -25.08
N GLN A 505 10.59 -11.22 -26.33
CA GLN A 505 10.93 -12.60 -26.77
C GLN A 505 12.21 -13.08 -26.08
N TRP A 506 13.22 -12.22 -25.96
CA TRP A 506 14.48 -12.54 -25.28
C TRP A 506 14.26 -12.84 -23.80
N ALA A 507 13.42 -12.06 -23.11
CA ALA A 507 13.11 -12.26 -21.70
C ALA A 507 12.26 -13.52 -21.49
N ILE A 508 11.23 -13.73 -22.31
CA ILE A 508 10.37 -14.94 -22.27
C ILE A 508 11.18 -16.20 -22.51
N ALA A 509 12.16 -16.19 -23.46
CA ALA A 509 13.02 -17.35 -23.67
C ALA A 509 13.83 -17.76 -22.43
N ARG A 510 14.08 -16.84 -21.48
CA ARG A 510 14.76 -17.09 -20.20
C ARG A 510 13.81 -17.37 -19.06
N MET A 511 12.61 -16.87 -19.13
CA MET A 511 11.58 -17.03 -18.12
C MET A 511 10.24 -17.45 -18.77
N PRO A 512 10.17 -18.64 -19.38
CA PRO A 512 9.03 -19.06 -20.20
C PRO A 512 7.72 -19.24 -19.40
N ASP A 513 7.82 -19.44 -18.09
CA ASP A 513 6.65 -19.59 -17.20
C ASP A 513 6.19 -18.28 -16.56
N ASP A 514 6.84 -17.14 -16.90
CA ASP A 514 6.53 -15.86 -16.33
C ASP A 514 5.25 -15.24 -16.91
N LYS A 515 4.16 -15.44 -16.21
CA LYS A 515 2.84 -14.96 -16.63
C LYS A 515 2.78 -13.45 -16.83
N MET A 516 3.59 -12.68 -16.12
CA MET A 516 3.59 -11.23 -16.25
C MET A 516 4.29 -10.76 -17.54
N LEU A 517 5.37 -11.43 -17.93
CA LEU A 517 6.00 -11.19 -19.23
C LEU A 517 5.03 -11.51 -20.36
N HIS A 518 4.36 -12.65 -20.32
CA HIS A 518 3.34 -13.01 -21.31
C HIS A 518 2.19 -12.00 -21.34
N TYR A 519 1.73 -11.55 -20.18
CA TYR A 519 0.69 -10.52 -20.09
C TYR A 519 1.13 -9.21 -20.76
N ARG A 520 2.32 -8.69 -20.42
CA ARG A 520 2.82 -7.44 -20.99
C ARG A 520 3.08 -7.53 -22.47
N TYR A 521 3.68 -8.63 -22.91
CA TYR A 521 3.91 -8.87 -24.32
C TYR A 521 2.59 -8.98 -25.11
N GLY A 522 1.60 -9.69 -24.56
CA GLY A 522 0.26 -9.78 -25.16
C GLY A 522 -0.43 -8.42 -25.27
N MET A 523 -0.35 -7.58 -24.22
CA MET A 523 -0.87 -6.20 -24.26
C MET A 523 -0.17 -5.33 -25.31
N PHE A 524 1.15 -5.46 -25.44
CA PHE A 524 1.90 -4.76 -26.49
C PHE A 524 1.49 -5.24 -27.90
N LEU A 525 1.42 -6.56 -28.12
CA LEU A 525 1.07 -7.14 -29.41
C LEU A 525 -0.34 -6.81 -29.86
N PHE A 526 -1.26 -6.46 -28.96
CA PHE A 526 -2.65 -6.16 -29.33
C PHE A 526 -2.76 -5.04 -30.37
N GLY A 527 -1.88 -4.05 -30.34
CA GLY A 527 -1.82 -2.98 -31.33
C GLY A 527 -1.28 -3.40 -32.71
N TYR A 528 -0.64 -4.58 -32.81
CA TYR A 528 0.08 -5.00 -34.03
C TYR A 528 -0.36 -6.36 -34.56
N ASN A 529 -0.64 -7.33 -33.70
CA ASN A 529 -1.00 -8.69 -34.08
C ASN A 529 -1.95 -9.32 -33.04
N ARG A 530 -3.25 -9.25 -33.30
CA ARG A 530 -4.29 -9.73 -32.39
C ARG A 530 -4.19 -11.23 -32.07
N ALA A 531 -3.81 -12.06 -33.06
CA ALA A 531 -3.69 -13.50 -32.86
C ALA A 531 -2.54 -13.83 -31.90
N ALA A 532 -1.38 -13.23 -32.12
CA ALA A 532 -0.24 -13.36 -31.21
C ALA A 532 -0.54 -12.78 -29.81
N ALA A 533 -1.27 -11.66 -29.74
CA ALA A 533 -1.72 -11.09 -28.47
C ALA A 533 -2.60 -12.07 -27.69
N ALA A 534 -3.60 -12.68 -28.33
CA ALA A 534 -4.47 -13.68 -27.72
C ALA A 534 -3.69 -14.89 -27.19
N GLN A 535 -2.71 -15.38 -27.95
CA GLN A 535 -1.83 -16.47 -27.53
C GLN A 535 -1.04 -16.11 -26.25
N GLN A 536 -0.41 -14.94 -26.22
CA GLN A 536 0.39 -14.50 -25.06
C GLN A 536 -0.50 -14.25 -23.84
N LEU A 537 -1.65 -13.63 -24.00
CA LEU A 537 -2.61 -13.42 -22.91
C LEU A 537 -3.19 -14.73 -22.40
N GLY A 538 -3.39 -15.74 -23.25
CA GLY A 538 -3.75 -17.10 -22.84
C GLY A 538 -2.69 -17.73 -21.93
N MET A 539 -1.39 -17.57 -22.24
CA MET A 539 -0.28 -18.03 -21.40
C MET A 539 -0.19 -17.28 -20.06
N ALA A 540 -0.68 -16.04 -20.03
CA ALA A 540 -0.72 -15.20 -18.83
C ALA A 540 -1.88 -15.53 -17.88
N GLN A 541 -2.77 -16.46 -18.24
CA GLN A 541 -3.94 -16.81 -17.44
C GLN A 541 -3.54 -17.14 -16.00
N PRO A 542 -4.14 -16.48 -14.98
CA PRO A 542 -3.70 -16.67 -13.59
C PRO A 542 -3.99 -18.08 -13.06
N TRP A 543 -5.14 -18.68 -13.44
CA TRP A 543 -5.54 -20.06 -13.13
C TRP A 543 -6.51 -20.60 -14.17
N ASP A 544 -6.73 -21.90 -14.19
CA ASP A 544 -7.59 -22.57 -15.16
C ASP A 544 -9.03 -22.03 -15.08
N GLY A 545 -9.61 -21.79 -16.24
CA GLY A 545 -10.98 -21.29 -16.34
C GLY A 545 -11.16 -19.80 -15.99
N PHE A 546 -10.10 -19.08 -15.59
CA PHE A 546 -10.21 -17.64 -15.42
C PHE A 546 -10.39 -16.97 -16.80
N PRO A 547 -11.43 -16.14 -16.98
CA PRO A 547 -11.66 -15.52 -18.27
C PRO A 547 -10.54 -14.50 -18.60
N VAL A 548 -9.94 -14.65 -19.78
CA VAL A 548 -8.95 -13.72 -20.31
C VAL A 548 -9.58 -12.93 -21.42
N PHE A 549 -9.36 -11.63 -21.43
CA PHE A 549 -9.91 -10.73 -22.42
C PHE A 549 -8.81 -9.94 -23.14
N LEU A 550 -8.99 -9.71 -24.42
CA LEU A 550 -8.25 -8.69 -25.16
C LEU A 550 -8.63 -7.29 -24.62
N PRO A 551 -7.78 -6.26 -24.84
CA PRO A 551 -8.07 -4.89 -24.42
C PRO A 551 -9.38 -4.30 -24.92
N ASP A 552 -9.92 -4.81 -26.04
CA ASP A 552 -11.21 -4.40 -26.60
C ASP A 552 -12.43 -5.17 -26.01
N GLY A 553 -12.21 -6.01 -24.99
CA GLY A 553 -13.24 -6.81 -24.34
C GLY A 553 -13.55 -8.15 -25.04
N THR A 554 -12.87 -8.50 -26.12
CA THR A 554 -13.03 -9.81 -26.78
C THR A 554 -12.43 -10.90 -25.89
N GLN A 555 -13.23 -11.92 -25.53
CA GLN A 555 -12.72 -13.04 -24.73
C GLN A 555 -11.76 -13.90 -25.54
N VAL A 556 -10.58 -14.19 -24.98
CA VAL A 556 -9.63 -15.17 -25.51
C VAL A 556 -10.20 -16.57 -25.23
N ARG A 557 -10.35 -17.38 -26.27
CA ARG A 557 -10.88 -18.75 -26.21
C ARG A 557 -9.75 -19.76 -26.18
#